data_a7e8c11d83c9a050c3f516a3cb8c8d7b
#
_entry.id   a7e8c11d83c9a050c3f516a3cb8c8d7b
#
_cell.length_a   1.000
_cell.length_b   1.000
_cell.length_c   1.000
_cell.angle_alpha   90.00
_cell.angle_beta   90.00
_cell.angle_gamma   90.00
#
_symmetry.space_group_name_H-M   'P 1'
#
loop_
_entity.id
_entity.type
_entity.pdbx_description
1 polymer ?
#
loop_
_entity_poly.entity_id
_entity_poly.type
_entity_poly.pdbx_seq_one_letter_code
_entity_poly.pdbx_strand_id
1 'polypeptide(L)'
;IKVIFLSVIVFGSVMYLLNITKLWQDVYGLEKYIFLYYISYVWNQFLIQFAKGLEKVKAMGIAGIISTIVTIIANIFFLLILKWGLIGFFIANILSQIISATYLSVLVRIWEYIDFEAKDPQLKREMLNYSIPLIATVVGWWINSTADRYVVSFIVGVSANGLLSVAYKIPQIINTLQGIFIQAWQISAIKEYGDNETAKFYGNTFVMINLLMCITCSSLIILTRPFSHILYAKDFYEAWKYVPFLLIANVLNCASGLLGPILSAKKDSKSMMWSAIIGALVNVIMSVVLVYKIGVQGATIATVICSYVIYVVRKRAVGKDIFIKHYHIVVESWGLLFVQAIIEIYFKNYVIEIIIMIILIIINISYIKQLCYRGRNIISMIKSREHKR
;
A
#
# COMPACT_ATOMS: atom_id res chain seq x y z
N ILE A 1 -21.87 1.92 12.62
CA ILE A 1 -21.77 2.21 14.07
C ILE A 1 -21.78 0.90 14.87
N LYS A 2 -22.76 -0.02 14.73
CA LYS A 2 -22.83 -1.28 15.51
C LYS A 2 -21.56 -2.15 15.34
N VAL A 3 -21.01 -2.26 14.14
CA VAL A 3 -19.77 -3.03 13.88
C VAL A 3 -18.56 -2.38 14.54
N ILE A 4 -18.48 -1.05 14.55
CA ILE A 4 -17.42 -0.32 15.27
C ILE A 4 -17.51 -0.61 16.76
N PHE A 5 -18.71 -0.52 17.33
CA PHE A 5 -18.94 -0.81 18.75
C PHE A 5 -18.55 -2.25 19.11
N LEU A 6 -18.92 -3.21 18.26
CA LEU A 6 -18.51 -4.60 18.43
C LEU A 6 -16.98 -4.76 18.38
N SER A 7 -16.29 -4.12 17.44
CA SER A 7 -14.84 -4.19 17.34
C SER A 7 -14.14 -3.60 18.57
N VAL A 8 -14.68 -2.54 19.16
CA VAL A 8 -14.17 -1.93 20.41
C VAL A 8 -14.34 -2.89 21.58
N ILE A 9 -15.49 -3.56 21.67
CA ILE A 9 -15.73 -4.58 22.74
C ILE A 9 -14.76 -5.75 22.58
N VAL A 10 -14.61 -6.29 21.38
CA VAL A 10 -13.70 -7.42 21.10
C VAL A 10 -12.26 -7.02 21.43
N PHE A 11 -11.81 -5.85 20.99
CA PHE A 11 -10.46 -5.38 21.28
C PHE A 11 -10.24 -5.16 22.78
N GLY A 12 -11.21 -4.57 23.49
CA GLY A 12 -11.17 -4.39 24.94
C GLY A 12 -11.10 -5.73 25.69
N SER A 13 -11.87 -6.74 25.23
CA SER A 13 -11.85 -8.09 25.80
C SER A 13 -10.50 -8.76 25.59
N VAL A 14 -9.90 -8.64 24.39
CA VAL A 14 -8.56 -9.17 24.11
C VAL A 14 -7.50 -8.51 24.98
N MET A 15 -7.54 -7.17 25.12
CA MET A 15 -6.61 -6.45 26.00
C MET A 15 -6.75 -6.86 27.47
N TYR A 16 -7.98 -7.07 27.94
CA TYR A 16 -8.25 -7.54 29.29
C TYR A 16 -7.69 -8.95 29.53
N LEU A 17 -7.87 -9.88 28.56
CA LEU A 17 -7.32 -11.23 28.64
C LEU A 17 -5.78 -11.23 28.62
N LEU A 18 -5.16 -10.40 27.79
CA LEU A 18 -3.70 -10.26 27.74
C LEU A 18 -3.12 -9.71 29.05
N ASN A 19 -3.84 -8.82 29.72
CA ASN A 19 -3.46 -8.30 31.02
C ASN A 19 -3.52 -9.37 32.11
N ILE A 20 -4.60 -10.16 32.16
CA ILE A 20 -4.75 -11.27 33.16
C ILE A 20 -3.67 -12.33 32.93
N THR A 21 -3.37 -12.69 31.69
CA THR A 21 -2.40 -13.74 31.37
C THR A 21 -0.94 -13.31 31.54
N LYS A 22 -0.69 -12.01 31.79
CA LYS A 22 0.65 -11.40 31.87
C LYS A 22 1.55 -11.69 30.66
N LEU A 23 0.95 -12.05 29.53
CA LEU A 23 1.68 -12.37 28.29
C LEU A 23 2.41 -11.15 27.71
N TRP A 24 2.02 -9.94 28.11
CA TRP A 24 2.57 -8.68 27.60
C TRP A 24 3.09 -7.80 28.74
N GLN A 25 4.11 -8.27 29.44
CA GLN A 25 4.71 -7.54 30.57
C GLN A 25 5.24 -6.15 30.17
N ASP A 26 5.76 -6.02 28.93
CA ASP A 26 6.31 -4.77 28.42
C ASP A 26 5.27 -3.67 28.16
N VAL A 27 3.98 -4.02 28.16
CA VAL A 27 2.86 -3.10 27.87
C VAL A 27 2.07 -2.77 29.15
N TYR A 28 2.48 -3.32 30.27
CA TYR A 28 1.79 -3.12 31.54
C TYR A 28 1.74 -1.62 31.91
N GLY A 29 0.53 -1.12 32.21
CA GLY A 29 0.29 0.30 32.53
C GLY A 29 0.01 1.20 31.30
N LEU A 30 0.15 0.67 30.06
CA LEU A 30 -0.16 1.39 28.83
C LEU A 30 -1.51 1.00 28.21
N GLU A 31 -2.21 0.02 28.76
CA GLU A 31 -3.41 -0.59 28.18
C GLU A 31 -4.51 0.44 27.88
N LYS A 32 -4.73 1.39 28.81
CA LYS A 32 -5.71 2.46 28.65
C LYS A 32 -5.37 3.39 27.46
N TYR A 33 -4.08 3.67 27.25
CA TYR A 33 -3.64 4.53 26.15
C TYR A 33 -3.76 3.79 24.80
N ILE A 34 -3.42 2.50 24.77
CA ILE A 34 -3.58 1.65 23.58
C ILE A 34 -5.06 1.53 23.21
N PHE A 35 -5.93 1.34 24.20
CA PHE A 35 -7.37 1.25 23.99
C PHE A 35 -7.96 2.56 23.47
N LEU A 36 -7.59 3.71 24.06
CA LEU A 36 -8.01 5.03 23.59
C LEU A 36 -7.49 5.32 22.18
N TYR A 37 -6.23 4.94 21.89
CA TYR A 37 -5.67 5.06 20.55
C TYR A 37 -6.46 4.23 19.54
N TYR A 38 -6.80 2.98 19.89
CA TYR A 38 -7.60 2.12 19.01
C TYR A 38 -8.97 2.74 18.69
N ILE A 39 -9.68 3.23 19.70
CA ILE A 39 -11.00 3.88 19.50
C ILE A 39 -10.88 5.11 18.58
N SER A 40 -9.94 6.00 18.88
CA SER A 40 -9.73 7.21 18.09
C SER A 40 -9.31 6.90 16.65
N TYR A 41 -8.45 5.88 16.45
CA TYR A 41 -8.03 5.40 15.15
C TYR A 41 -9.20 4.82 14.34
N VAL A 42 -9.98 3.91 14.92
CA VAL A 42 -11.13 3.28 14.24
C VAL A 42 -12.15 4.32 13.84
N TRP A 43 -12.43 5.28 14.72
CA TRP A 43 -13.36 6.37 14.43
C TRP A 43 -12.87 7.26 13.29
N ASN A 44 -11.60 7.67 13.30
CA ASN A 44 -11.02 8.46 12.22
C ASN A 44 -11.02 7.70 10.89
N GLN A 45 -10.64 6.42 10.88
CA GLN A 45 -10.68 5.58 9.68
C GLN A 45 -12.08 5.44 9.11
N PHE A 46 -13.09 5.29 9.97
CA PHE A 46 -14.49 5.28 9.53
C PHE A 46 -14.86 6.57 8.81
N LEU A 47 -14.51 7.73 9.39
CA LEU A 47 -14.80 9.04 8.78
C LEU A 47 -14.05 9.28 7.47
N ILE A 48 -12.81 8.82 7.35
CA ILE A 48 -12.06 8.87 6.10
C ILE A 48 -12.78 8.05 5.02
N GLN A 49 -13.20 6.82 5.32
CA GLN A 49 -13.92 5.99 4.34
C GLN A 49 -15.31 6.56 4.02
N PHE A 50 -15.98 7.15 5.00
CA PHE A 50 -17.26 7.82 4.80
C PHE A 50 -17.11 9.06 3.89
N ALA A 51 -16.12 9.92 4.15
CA ALA A 51 -15.79 11.06 3.30
C ALA A 51 -15.41 10.64 1.86
N LYS A 52 -14.75 9.50 1.73
CA LYS A 52 -14.43 8.88 0.44
C LYS A 52 -15.68 8.46 -0.32
N GLY A 53 -16.64 7.83 0.36
CA GLY A 53 -17.94 7.46 -0.21
C GLY A 53 -18.76 8.68 -0.67
N LEU A 54 -18.58 9.84 -0.05
CA LEU A 54 -19.17 11.11 -0.45
C LEU A 54 -18.35 11.90 -1.48
N GLU A 55 -17.30 11.30 -2.05
CA GLU A 55 -16.37 11.93 -3.02
C GLU A 55 -15.65 13.20 -2.50
N LYS A 56 -15.64 13.44 -1.17
CA LYS A 56 -15.00 14.62 -0.55
C LYS A 56 -13.47 14.46 -0.43
N VAL A 57 -12.79 14.21 -1.57
CA VAL A 57 -11.34 13.91 -1.63
C VAL A 57 -10.48 15.03 -1.02
N LYS A 58 -10.84 16.30 -1.26
CA LYS A 58 -10.12 17.45 -0.69
C LYS A 58 -10.15 17.43 0.84
N ALA A 59 -11.30 17.08 1.44
CA ALA A 59 -11.44 16.99 2.88
C ALA A 59 -10.53 15.90 3.47
N MET A 60 -10.43 14.76 2.80
CA MET A 60 -9.53 13.67 3.20
C MET A 60 -8.07 14.11 3.16
N GLY A 61 -7.66 14.82 2.09
CA GLY A 61 -6.29 15.35 1.95
C GLY A 61 -5.94 16.33 3.07
N ILE A 62 -6.84 17.28 3.36
CA ILE A 62 -6.65 18.26 4.45
C ILE A 62 -6.62 17.56 5.81
N ALA A 63 -7.50 16.58 6.06
CA ALA A 63 -7.50 15.79 7.29
C ALA A 63 -6.16 15.06 7.51
N GLY A 64 -5.58 14.50 6.44
CA GLY A 64 -4.26 13.88 6.48
C GLY A 64 -3.14 14.88 6.83
N ILE A 65 -3.17 16.08 6.24
CA ILE A 65 -2.20 17.16 6.55
C ILE A 65 -2.35 17.59 8.01
N ILE A 66 -3.58 17.83 8.49
CA ILE A 66 -3.86 18.19 9.88
C ILE A 66 -3.33 17.10 10.82
N SER A 67 -3.65 15.84 10.55
CA SER A 67 -3.16 14.70 11.34
C SER A 67 -1.63 14.68 11.42
N THR A 68 -0.95 14.87 10.30
CA THR A 68 0.52 14.87 10.26
C THR A 68 1.10 16.04 11.06
N ILE A 69 0.61 17.25 10.89
CA ILE A 69 1.08 18.45 11.61
C ILE A 69 0.87 18.27 13.11
N VAL A 70 -0.32 17.84 13.52
CA VAL A 70 -0.63 17.60 14.95
C VAL A 70 0.27 16.52 15.52
N THR A 71 0.50 15.42 14.79
CA THR A 71 1.40 14.34 15.23
C THR A 71 2.82 14.86 15.46
N ILE A 72 3.35 15.67 14.54
CA ILE A 72 4.72 16.23 14.66
C ILE A 72 4.79 17.16 15.87
N ILE A 73 3.89 18.14 15.97
CA ILE A 73 3.91 19.13 17.06
C ILE A 73 3.71 18.45 18.42
N ALA A 74 2.75 17.54 18.52
CA ALA A 74 2.45 16.84 19.75
C ALA A 74 3.59 15.90 20.17
N ASN A 75 4.25 15.20 19.22
CA ASN A 75 5.44 14.39 19.54
C ASN A 75 6.61 15.26 20.04
N ILE A 76 6.88 16.40 19.40
CA ILE A 76 7.90 17.33 19.89
C ILE A 76 7.57 17.78 21.32
N PHE A 77 6.32 18.17 21.57
CA PHE A 77 5.89 18.65 22.89
C PHE A 77 5.97 17.56 23.97
N PHE A 78 5.34 16.41 23.73
CA PHE A 78 5.25 15.36 24.76
C PHE A 78 6.54 14.54 24.91
N LEU A 79 7.29 14.28 23.82
CA LEU A 79 8.52 13.47 23.89
C LEU A 79 9.75 14.30 24.21
N LEU A 80 9.94 15.48 23.59
CA LEU A 80 11.16 16.27 23.76
C LEU A 80 11.05 17.26 24.92
N ILE A 81 9.92 17.98 25.07
CA ILE A 81 9.75 19.00 26.10
C ILE A 81 9.33 18.36 27.43
N LEU A 82 8.22 17.61 27.44
CA LEU A 82 7.71 16.99 28.66
C LEU A 82 8.39 15.67 29.02
N LYS A 83 9.09 15.03 28.08
CA LYS A 83 9.83 13.76 28.27
C LYS A 83 8.96 12.61 28.81
N TRP A 84 7.69 12.55 28.40
CA TRP A 84 6.74 11.53 28.86
C TRP A 84 6.95 10.14 28.24
N GLY A 85 7.97 9.94 27.40
CA GLY A 85 8.30 8.66 26.77
C GLY A 85 7.13 8.04 26.00
N LEU A 86 6.87 6.75 26.19
CA LEU A 86 5.81 6.04 25.45
C LEU A 86 4.41 6.60 25.69
N ILE A 87 4.11 7.11 26.89
CA ILE A 87 2.82 7.74 27.18
C ILE A 87 2.63 8.98 26.30
N GLY A 88 3.68 9.81 26.19
CA GLY A 88 3.67 10.98 25.31
C GLY A 88 3.43 10.63 23.85
N PHE A 89 4.04 9.54 23.37
CA PHE A 89 3.81 9.02 22.02
C PHE A 89 2.34 8.62 21.79
N PHE A 90 1.74 7.88 22.71
CA PHE A 90 0.33 7.49 22.58
C PHE A 90 -0.60 8.71 22.60
N ILE A 91 -0.37 9.66 23.53
CA ILE A 91 -1.20 10.87 23.62
C ILE A 91 -1.10 11.71 22.36
N ALA A 92 0.11 11.89 21.80
CA ALA A 92 0.30 12.61 20.54
C ALA A 92 -0.50 11.99 19.39
N ASN A 93 -0.46 10.66 19.28
CA ASN A 93 -1.21 9.95 18.25
C ASN A 93 -2.74 10.01 18.48
N ILE A 94 -3.21 9.86 19.73
CA ILE A 94 -4.63 9.98 20.07
C ILE A 94 -5.16 11.37 19.68
N LEU A 95 -4.45 12.44 20.07
CA LEU A 95 -4.81 13.81 19.72
C LEU A 95 -4.90 14.04 18.22
N SER A 96 -3.91 13.53 17.48
CA SER A 96 -3.91 13.61 16.02
C SER A 96 -5.14 12.95 15.40
N GLN A 97 -5.48 11.74 15.84
CA GLN A 97 -6.67 11.02 15.33
C GLN A 97 -7.98 11.77 15.69
N ILE A 98 -8.10 12.26 16.93
CA ILE A 98 -9.29 12.99 17.38
C ILE A 98 -9.47 14.29 16.61
N ILE A 99 -8.42 15.10 16.44
CA ILE A 99 -8.50 16.38 15.73
C ILE A 99 -8.85 16.15 14.25
N SER A 100 -8.21 15.18 13.60
CA SER A 100 -8.54 14.79 12.21
C SER A 100 -9.99 14.32 12.09
N ALA A 101 -10.45 13.48 13.02
CA ALA A 101 -11.81 12.97 13.05
C ALA A 101 -12.83 14.09 13.28
N THR A 102 -12.56 15.02 14.19
CA THR A 102 -13.43 16.17 14.47
C THR A 102 -13.57 17.06 13.23
N TYR A 103 -12.43 17.37 12.57
CA TYR A 103 -12.45 18.13 11.32
C TYR A 103 -13.33 17.45 10.25
N LEU A 104 -13.16 16.15 10.03
CA LEU A 104 -13.98 15.40 9.07
C LEU A 104 -15.44 15.36 9.48
N SER A 105 -15.75 15.12 10.75
CA SER A 105 -17.13 15.07 11.25
C SER A 105 -17.89 16.36 10.98
N VAL A 106 -17.25 17.52 11.23
CA VAL A 106 -17.84 18.84 11.02
C VAL A 106 -18.01 19.12 9.52
N LEU A 107 -16.98 18.86 8.71
CA LEU A 107 -17.01 19.17 7.28
C LEU A 107 -17.98 18.30 6.50
N VAL A 108 -18.09 17.01 6.88
CA VAL A 108 -19.02 16.06 6.26
C VAL A 108 -20.42 16.19 6.81
N ARG A 109 -20.59 16.83 7.99
CA ARG A 109 -21.86 16.92 8.74
C ARG A 109 -22.45 15.54 9.01
N ILE A 110 -21.64 14.66 9.63
CA ILE A 110 -21.99 13.25 9.79
C ILE A 110 -23.36 13.04 10.48
N TRP A 111 -23.75 13.96 11.35
CA TRP A 111 -25.03 13.89 12.07
C TRP A 111 -26.26 13.95 11.15
N GLU A 112 -26.16 14.53 9.94
CA GLU A 112 -27.23 14.56 8.95
C GLU A 112 -27.48 13.17 8.30
N TYR A 113 -26.52 12.27 8.40
CA TYR A 113 -26.58 10.91 7.83
C TYR A 113 -26.87 9.81 8.85
N ILE A 114 -26.96 10.16 10.15
CA ILE A 114 -27.22 9.18 11.20
C ILE A 114 -28.73 9.08 11.40
N ASP A 115 -29.29 7.95 10.96
CA ASP A 115 -30.67 7.57 11.25
C ASP A 115 -30.64 6.26 12.05
N PHE A 116 -31.13 6.33 13.29
CA PHE A 116 -31.19 5.17 14.19
C PHE A 116 -32.41 4.27 13.95
N GLU A 117 -33.42 4.80 13.27
CA GLU A 117 -34.67 4.09 13.00
C GLU A 117 -34.61 3.33 11.66
N ALA A 118 -33.73 3.74 10.75
CA ALA A 118 -33.58 3.09 9.45
C ALA A 118 -33.18 1.62 9.63
N LYS A 119 -34.04 0.72 9.18
CA LYS A 119 -33.86 -0.73 9.20
C LYS A 119 -34.01 -1.27 7.79
N ASP A 120 -32.89 -1.51 7.12
CA ASP A 120 -32.85 -2.24 5.86
C ASP A 120 -32.04 -3.52 6.04
N PRO A 121 -32.71 -4.68 6.30
CA PRO A 121 -32.02 -5.96 6.47
C PRO A 121 -31.31 -6.45 5.21
N GLN A 122 -31.84 -6.10 4.03
CA GLN A 122 -31.26 -6.50 2.76
C GLN A 122 -29.94 -5.77 2.50
N LEU A 123 -29.93 -4.43 2.62
CA LEU A 123 -28.75 -3.60 2.51
C LEU A 123 -27.68 -4.02 3.52
N LYS A 124 -28.08 -4.29 4.77
CA LYS A 124 -27.16 -4.79 5.80
C LYS A 124 -26.50 -6.09 5.41
N ARG A 125 -27.26 -7.05 4.83
CA ARG A 125 -26.75 -8.33 4.37
C ARG A 125 -25.77 -8.16 3.20
N GLU A 126 -26.10 -7.29 2.24
CA GLU A 126 -25.21 -6.97 1.12
C GLU A 126 -23.90 -6.36 1.59
N MET A 127 -23.95 -5.37 2.50
CA MET A 127 -22.76 -4.76 3.09
C MET A 127 -21.90 -5.77 3.83
N LEU A 128 -22.47 -6.68 4.61
CA LEU A 128 -21.71 -7.72 5.31
C LEU A 128 -21.08 -8.72 4.34
N ASN A 129 -21.81 -9.17 3.34
CA ASN A 129 -21.31 -10.09 2.33
C ASN A 129 -20.14 -9.50 1.53
N TYR A 130 -20.12 -8.18 1.33
CA TYR A 130 -19.02 -7.47 0.70
C TYR A 130 -17.85 -7.26 1.68
N SER A 131 -18.12 -6.89 2.92
CA SER A 131 -17.10 -6.46 3.89
C SER A 131 -16.35 -7.62 4.55
N ILE A 132 -17.02 -8.74 4.82
CA ILE A 132 -16.38 -9.90 5.48
C ILE A 132 -15.18 -10.44 4.68
N PRO A 133 -15.26 -10.66 3.36
CA PRO A 133 -14.10 -11.08 2.58
C PRO A 133 -12.96 -10.05 2.59
N LEU A 134 -13.26 -8.74 2.73
CA LEU A 134 -12.23 -7.72 2.81
C LEU A 134 -11.39 -7.82 4.09
N ILE A 135 -11.96 -8.31 5.21
CA ILE A 135 -11.19 -8.58 6.43
C ILE A 135 -10.10 -9.62 6.14
N ALA A 136 -10.47 -10.73 5.50
CA ALA A 136 -9.50 -11.76 5.11
C ALA A 136 -8.47 -11.22 4.09
N THR A 137 -8.87 -10.28 3.22
CA THR A 137 -7.94 -9.58 2.32
C THR A 137 -6.89 -8.80 3.10
N VAL A 138 -7.30 -8.03 4.12
CA VAL A 138 -6.37 -7.25 4.95
C VAL A 138 -5.42 -8.15 5.73
N VAL A 139 -5.94 -9.25 6.32
CA VAL A 139 -5.12 -10.24 7.03
C VAL A 139 -4.12 -10.90 6.07
N GLY A 140 -4.55 -11.28 4.87
CA GLY A 140 -3.68 -11.84 3.84
C GLY A 140 -2.55 -10.88 3.44
N TRP A 141 -2.84 -9.60 3.28
CA TRP A 141 -1.82 -8.58 3.02
C TRP A 141 -0.85 -8.38 4.19
N TRP A 142 -1.35 -8.42 5.43
CA TRP A 142 -0.49 -8.33 6.61
C TRP A 142 0.47 -9.53 6.70
N ILE A 143 -0.02 -10.75 6.50
CA ILE A 143 0.82 -11.95 6.45
C ILE A 143 1.87 -11.79 5.35
N ASN A 144 1.46 -11.37 4.15
CA ASN A 144 2.35 -11.19 3.01
C ASN A 144 3.47 -10.16 3.27
N SER A 145 3.18 -9.11 4.03
CA SER A 145 4.15 -8.05 4.34
C SER A 145 5.10 -8.39 5.49
N THR A 146 4.77 -9.38 6.31
CA THR A 146 5.52 -9.71 7.53
C THR A 146 6.16 -11.09 7.51
N ALA A 147 5.61 -12.05 6.75
CA ALA A 147 6.06 -13.43 6.72
C ALA A 147 7.56 -13.56 6.39
N ASP A 148 8.04 -12.81 5.41
CA ASP A 148 9.44 -12.82 4.99
C ASP A 148 10.40 -12.55 6.14
N ARG A 149 10.05 -11.58 7.00
CA ARG A 149 10.87 -11.18 8.15
C ARG A 149 10.93 -12.27 9.21
N TYR A 150 9.80 -12.92 9.49
CA TYR A 150 9.77 -14.05 10.43
C TYR A 150 10.56 -15.23 9.87
N VAL A 151 10.35 -15.61 8.62
CA VAL A 151 11.04 -16.73 7.99
C VAL A 151 12.57 -16.49 7.98
N VAL A 152 13.02 -15.30 7.58
CA VAL A 152 14.45 -14.94 7.60
C VAL A 152 15.00 -14.95 9.02
N SER A 153 14.25 -14.43 9.99
CA SER A 153 14.68 -14.39 11.39
C SER A 153 14.84 -15.81 11.99
N PHE A 154 13.95 -16.73 11.65
CA PHE A 154 14.00 -18.12 12.16
C PHE A 154 15.06 -18.97 11.47
N ILE A 155 15.25 -18.83 10.14
CA ILE A 155 16.14 -19.73 9.37
C ILE A 155 17.57 -19.18 9.32
N VAL A 156 17.74 -17.87 9.11
CA VAL A 156 19.06 -17.25 8.92
C VAL A 156 19.54 -16.50 10.15
N GLY A 157 18.60 -15.91 10.91
CA GLY A 157 18.88 -15.21 12.15
C GLY A 157 18.44 -13.73 12.15
N VAL A 158 18.40 -13.16 13.35
CA VAL A 158 17.90 -11.80 13.61
C VAL A 158 18.75 -10.72 12.89
N SER A 159 20.06 -10.90 12.80
CA SER A 159 20.96 -9.97 12.09
C SER A 159 20.60 -9.89 10.60
N ALA A 160 20.32 -11.02 9.95
CA ALA A 160 19.91 -11.10 8.56
C ALA A 160 18.54 -10.42 8.32
N ASN A 161 17.61 -10.55 9.28
CA ASN A 161 16.34 -9.82 9.25
C ASN A 161 16.56 -8.31 9.39
N GLY A 162 17.57 -7.87 10.15
CA GLY A 162 18.00 -6.47 10.21
C GLY A 162 18.39 -5.93 8.84
N LEU A 163 19.23 -6.65 8.10
CA LEU A 163 19.62 -6.31 6.72
C LEU A 163 18.42 -6.24 5.77
N LEU A 164 17.52 -7.24 5.82
CA LEU A 164 16.30 -7.23 5.01
C LEU A 164 15.41 -6.03 5.36
N SER A 165 15.25 -5.70 6.64
CA SER A 165 14.44 -4.57 7.10
C SER A 165 14.99 -3.23 6.60
N VAL A 166 16.30 -3.07 6.53
CA VAL A 166 16.95 -1.89 5.94
C VAL A 166 16.75 -1.85 4.42
N ALA A 167 16.84 -2.99 3.74
CA ALA A 167 16.60 -3.07 2.30
C ALA A 167 15.20 -2.58 1.90
N TYR A 168 14.19 -2.78 2.73
CA TYR A 168 12.82 -2.31 2.48
C TYR A 168 12.67 -0.77 2.49
N LYS A 169 13.63 0.00 3.01
CA LYS A 169 13.51 1.47 3.12
C LYS A 169 13.38 2.16 1.76
N ILE A 170 14.17 1.76 0.75
CA ILE A 170 14.09 2.34 -0.61
C ILE A 170 12.76 1.98 -1.28
N PRO A 171 12.35 0.69 -1.34
CA PRO A 171 11.04 0.30 -1.86
C PRO A 171 9.86 0.97 -1.17
N GLN A 172 9.93 1.23 0.14
CA GLN A 172 8.86 1.85 0.92
C GLN A 172 8.51 3.27 0.47
N ILE A 173 9.48 4.03 -0.04
CA ILE A 173 9.24 5.38 -0.60
C ILE A 173 8.27 5.28 -1.78
N ILE A 174 8.52 4.34 -2.70
CA ILE A 174 7.65 4.11 -3.86
C ILE A 174 6.26 3.62 -3.42
N ASN A 175 6.21 2.70 -2.46
CA ASN A 175 4.94 2.18 -1.93
C ASN A 175 4.05 3.29 -1.39
N THR A 176 4.62 4.30 -0.74
CA THR A 176 3.87 5.45 -0.23
C THR A 176 3.26 6.27 -1.36
N LEU A 177 4.05 6.60 -2.40
CA LEU A 177 3.56 7.32 -3.57
C LEU A 177 2.49 6.54 -4.33
N GLN A 178 2.71 5.24 -4.51
CA GLN A 178 1.76 4.32 -5.11
C GLN A 178 0.44 4.27 -4.33
N GLY A 179 0.50 4.23 -3.00
CA GLY A 179 -0.69 4.21 -2.13
C GLY A 179 -1.58 5.44 -2.34
N ILE A 180 -0.99 6.63 -2.46
CA ILE A 180 -1.71 7.88 -2.76
C ILE A 180 -2.41 7.77 -4.12
N PHE A 181 -1.69 7.28 -5.14
CA PHE A 181 -2.27 7.11 -6.47
C PHE A 181 -3.42 6.11 -6.48
N ILE A 182 -3.27 4.95 -5.84
CA ILE A 182 -4.30 3.90 -5.78
C ILE A 182 -5.58 4.41 -5.08
N GLN A 183 -5.46 5.26 -4.07
CA GLN A 183 -6.63 5.87 -3.42
C GLN A 183 -7.42 6.77 -4.39
N ALA A 184 -6.73 7.60 -5.17
CA ALA A 184 -7.36 8.44 -6.19
C ALA A 184 -7.94 7.58 -7.33
N TRP A 185 -7.20 6.57 -7.77
CA TRP A 185 -7.61 5.63 -8.80
C TRP A 185 -8.89 4.88 -8.41
N GLN A 186 -9.05 4.48 -7.15
CA GLN A 186 -10.22 3.76 -6.68
C GLN A 186 -11.51 4.57 -6.88
N ILE A 187 -11.46 5.88 -6.66
CA ILE A 187 -12.61 6.76 -6.86
C ILE A 187 -12.97 6.83 -8.35
N SER A 188 -11.97 7.04 -9.20
CA SER A 188 -12.17 7.11 -10.66
C SER A 188 -12.66 5.78 -11.23
N ALA A 189 -12.10 4.66 -10.79
CA ALA A 189 -12.47 3.34 -11.27
C ALA A 189 -13.92 2.96 -10.91
N ILE A 190 -14.40 3.35 -9.72
CA ILE A 190 -15.78 3.09 -9.31
C ILE A 190 -16.75 3.99 -10.12
N LYS A 191 -16.39 5.23 -10.35
CA LYS A 191 -17.25 6.21 -11.05
C LYS A 191 -17.47 5.87 -12.50
N GLU A 192 -16.43 5.44 -13.19
CA GLU A 192 -16.45 5.10 -14.63
C GLU A 192 -16.95 3.68 -14.90
N TYR A 193 -17.33 2.92 -13.87
CA TYR A 193 -17.79 1.53 -14.05
C TYR A 193 -19.16 1.46 -14.70
N GLY A 194 -19.26 0.69 -15.79
CA GLY A 194 -20.50 0.47 -16.53
C GLY A 194 -20.62 1.21 -17.86
N ASP A 195 -19.72 2.14 -18.17
CA ASP A 195 -19.70 2.84 -19.45
C ASP A 195 -19.10 1.98 -20.57
N ASN A 196 -19.51 2.21 -21.83
CA ASN A 196 -19.08 1.44 -22.99
C ASN A 196 -17.56 1.47 -23.25
N GLU A 197 -16.85 2.51 -22.79
CA GLU A 197 -15.41 2.66 -22.97
C GLU A 197 -14.57 2.34 -21.72
N THR A 198 -15.22 1.92 -20.64
CA THR A 198 -14.58 1.65 -19.33
C THR A 198 -13.40 0.68 -19.46
N ALA A 199 -13.56 -0.42 -20.18
CA ALA A 199 -12.50 -1.43 -20.35
C ALA A 199 -11.22 -0.86 -21.00
N LYS A 200 -11.38 0.04 -21.98
CA LYS A 200 -10.24 0.74 -22.61
C LYS A 200 -9.63 1.77 -21.68
N PHE A 201 -10.44 2.50 -20.93
CA PHE A 201 -9.98 3.44 -19.93
C PHE A 201 -9.14 2.76 -18.86
N TYR A 202 -9.60 1.64 -18.33
CA TYR A 202 -8.86 0.84 -17.33
C TYR A 202 -7.57 0.28 -17.92
N GLY A 203 -7.59 -0.26 -19.15
CA GLY A 203 -6.42 -0.77 -19.82
C GLY A 203 -5.36 0.29 -20.08
N ASN A 204 -5.75 1.46 -20.57
CA ASN A 204 -4.85 2.57 -20.82
C ASN A 204 -4.22 3.09 -19.51
N THR A 205 -5.02 3.26 -18.47
CA THR A 205 -4.52 3.69 -17.15
C THR A 205 -3.56 2.67 -16.57
N PHE A 206 -3.89 1.37 -16.67
CA PHE A 206 -3.03 0.28 -16.23
C PHE A 206 -1.66 0.34 -16.91
N VAL A 207 -1.63 0.43 -18.25
CA VAL A 207 -0.35 0.48 -19.00
C VAL A 207 0.46 1.71 -18.63
N MET A 208 -0.19 2.89 -18.56
CA MET A 208 0.50 4.15 -18.24
C MET A 208 1.17 4.11 -16.87
N ILE A 209 0.45 3.68 -15.84
CA ILE A 209 0.99 3.63 -14.48
C ILE A 209 2.03 2.53 -14.33
N ASN A 210 1.78 1.36 -14.93
CA ASN A 210 2.74 0.26 -14.90
C ASN A 210 4.06 0.66 -15.56
N LEU A 211 3.99 1.35 -16.69
CA LEU A 211 5.16 1.91 -17.38
C LEU A 211 5.93 2.91 -16.50
N LEU A 212 5.22 3.86 -15.88
CA LEU A 212 5.85 4.82 -14.97
C LEU A 212 6.58 4.10 -13.84
N MET A 213 5.94 3.07 -13.27
CA MET A 213 6.54 2.24 -12.22
C MET A 213 7.76 1.46 -12.73
N CYS A 214 7.74 0.93 -13.96
CA CYS A 214 8.87 0.24 -14.55
C CYS A 214 10.07 1.18 -14.75
N ILE A 215 9.85 2.39 -15.25
CA ILE A 215 10.91 3.39 -15.44
C ILE A 215 11.49 3.82 -14.09
N THR A 216 10.63 4.11 -13.11
CA THR A 216 11.06 4.47 -11.75
C THR A 216 11.86 3.34 -11.10
N CYS A 217 11.38 2.10 -11.24
CA CYS A 217 12.06 0.91 -10.73
C CYS A 217 13.43 0.73 -11.38
N SER A 218 13.52 0.81 -12.71
CA SER A 218 14.77 0.73 -13.46
C SER A 218 15.78 1.79 -13.02
N SER A 219 15.34 3.03 -12.87
CA SER A 219 16.18 4.14 -12.37
C SER A 219 16.70 3.87 -10.96
N LEU A 220 15.84 3.34 -10.07
CA LEU A 220 16.24 3.03 -8.70
C LEU A 220 17.13 1.79 -8.59
N ILE A 221 17.02 0.82 -9.51
CA ILE A 221 17.96 -0.30 -9.57
C ILE A 221 19.36 0.25 -9.86
N ILE A 222 19.54 1.13 -10.86
CA ILE A 222 20.82 1.79 -11.17
C ILE A 222 21.34 2.59 -9.96
N LEU A 223 20.44 3.26 -9.26
CA LEU A 223 20.79 4.11 -8.12
C LEU A 223 20.86 3.35 -6.78
N THR A 224 20.63 2.05 -6.77
CA THR A 224 20.58 1.27 -5.53
C THR A 224 21.86 1.39 -4.70
N ARG A 225 23.05 1.22 -5.30
CA ARG A 225 24.33 1.33 -4.59
C ARG A 225 24.62 2.75 -4.11
N PRO A 226 24.51 3.83 -4.94
CA PRO A 226 24.65 5.19 -4.48
C PRO A 226 23.71 5.55 -3.32
N PHE A 227 22.42 5.19 -3.43
CA PHE A 227 21.45 5.48 -2.37
C PHE A 227 21.74 4.69 -1.10
N SER A 228 22.18 3.45 -1.22
CA SER A 228 22.56 2.64 -0.05
C SER A 228 23.75 3.23 0.68
N HIS A 229 24.71 3.83 -0.02
CA HIS A 229 25.80 4.55 0.62
C HIS A 229 25.37 5.77 1.45
N ILE A 230 24.31 6.45 0.99
CA ILE A 230 23.79 7.65 1.66
C ILE A 230 22.83 7.29 2.80
N LEU A 231 21.96 6.29 2.57
CA LEU A 231 20.82 6.01 3.44
C LEU A 231 21.11 4.93 4.50
N TYR A 232 22.10 4.05 4.27
CA TYR A 232 22.37 2.94 5.16
C TYR A 232 23.63 3.20 6.00
N ALA A 233 23.58 2.83 7.27
CA ALA A 233 24.78 2.81 8.11
C ALA A 233 25.78 1.80 7.56
N LYS A 234 27.07 1.99 7.86
CA LYS A 234 28.18 1.16 7.30
C LYS A 234 27.94 -0.34 7.42
N ASP A 235 27.47 -0.79 8.58
CA ASP A 235 27.21 -2.21 8.86
C ASP A 235 26.04 -2.79 8.07
N PHE A 236 25.15 -1.93 7.54
CA PHE A 236 23.98 -2.33 6.76
C PHE A 236 24.15 -2.09 5.25
N TYR A 237 25.32 -1.68 4.80
CA TYR A 237 25.53 -1.40 3.38
C TYR A 237 25.19 -2.60 2.49
N GLU A 238 25.54 -3.81 2.90
CA GLU A 238 25.25 -5.04 2.16
C GLU A 238 23.75 -5.29 1.86
N ALA A 239 22.85 -4.56 2.52
CA ALA A 239 21.42 -4.62 2.26
C ALA A 239 21.04 -4.21 0.83
N TRP A 240 21.90 -3.46 0.11
CA TRP A 240 21.67 -3.07 -1.27
C TRP A 240 21.39 -4.26 -2.19
N LYS A 241 22.00 -5.43 -1.93
CA LYS A 241 21.83 -6.66 -2.73
C LYS A 241 20.38 -7.15 -2.77
N TYR A 242 19.57 -6.83 -1.76
CA TYR A 242 18.19 -7.27 -1.63
C TYR A 242 17.20 -6.31 -2.27
N VAL A 243 17.59 -5.05 -2.50
CA VAL A 243 16.72 -3.97 -3.01
C VAL A 243 16.17 -4.24 -4.41
N PRO A 244 16.97 -4.71 -5.41
CA PRO A 244 16.48 -4.82 -6.78
C PRO A 244 15.26 -5.73 -6.92
N PHE A 245 15.23 -6.91 -6.30
CA PHE A 245 14.07 -7.79 -6.36
C PHE A 245 12.86 -7.24 -5.59
N LEU A 246 13.07 -6.51 -4.49
CA LEU A 246 11.98 -5.84 -3.78
C LEU A 246 11.36 -4.72 -4.62
N LEU A 247 12.15 -4.02 -5.44
CA LEU A 247 11.66 -3.02 -6.38
C LEU A 247 10.79 -3.66 -7.49
N ILE A 248 11.20 -4.82 -8.02
CA ILE A 248 10.38 -5.58 -8.97
C ILE A 248 9.08 -6.03 -8.33
N ALA A 249 9.12 -6.54 -7.09
CA ALA A 249 7.92 -6.90 -6.35
C ALA A 249 6.95 -5.71 -6.23
N ASN A 250 7.47 -4.49 -6.02
CA ASN A 250 6.64 -3.28 -5.98
C ASN A 250 5.95 -2.98 -7.31
N VAL A 251 6.63 -3.16 -8.45
CA VAL A 251 5.99 -3.01 -9.78
C VAL A 251 4.82 -3.98 -9.93
N LEU A 252 5.01 -5.25 -9.57
CA LEU A 252 3.96 -6.27 -9.64
C LEU A 252 2.83 -6.01 -8.62
N ASN A 253 3.17 -5.53 -7.43
CA ASN A 253 2.18 -5.10 -6.43
C ASN A 253 1.37 -3.89 -6.93
N CYS A 254 2.00 -2.95 -7.64
CA CYS A 254 1.30 -1.86 -8.30
C CYS A 254 0.32 -2.39 -9.34
N ALA A 255 0.77 -3.29 -10.21
CA ALA A 255 -0.08 -3.91 -11.22
C ALA A 255 -1.31 -4.61 -10.60
N SER A 256 -1.11 -5.38 -9.52
CA SER A 256 -2.21 -6.01 -8.78
C SER A 256 -3.09 -5.00 -8.05
N GLY A 257 -2.49 -3.93 -7.54
CA GLY A 257 -3.16 -2.82 -6.86
C GLY A 257 -4.10 -2.04 -7.78
N LEU A 258 -3.73 -1.86 -9.05
CA LEU A 258 -4.58 -1.21 -10.05
C LEU A 258 -5.84 -2.03 -10.40
N LEU A 259 -5.78 -3.35 -10.26
CA LEU A 259 -6.92 -4.24 -10.51
C LEU A 259 -7.90 -4.30 -9.32
N GLY A 260 -7.44 -4.00 -8.11
CA GLY A 260 -8.27 -4.01 -6.90
C GLY A 260 -9.49 -3.09 -6.97
N PRO A 261 -9.35 -1.82 -7.34
CA PRO A 261 -10.46 -0.88 -7.53
C PRO A 261 -11.50 -1.32 -8.57
N ILE A 262 -11.08 -2.03 -9.63
CA ILE A 262 -11.99 -2.59 -10.64
C ILE A 262 -12.84 -3.70 -10.00
N LEU A 263 -12.23 -4.59 -9.21
CA LEU A 263 -12.96 -5.61 -8.46
C LEU A 263 -13.89 -4.98 -7.41
N SER A 264 -13.48 -3.86 -6.79
CA SER A 264 -14.35 -3.12 -5.87
C SER A 264 -15.56 -2.52 -6.59
N ALA A 265 -15.40 -2.00 -7.81
CA ALA A 265 -16.49 -1.48 -8.62
C ALA A 265 -17.50 -2.60 -9.01
N LYS A 266 -17.00 -3.82 -9.28
CA LYS A 266 -17.82 -5.03 -9.48
C LYS A 266 -18.46 -5.55 -8.19
N LYS A 267 -18.12 -5.02 -7.02
CA LYS A 267 -18.46 -5.58 -5.71
C LYS A 267 -17.94 -7.02 -5.50
N ASP A 268 -16.87 -7.42 -6.21
CA ASP A 268 -16.27 -8.75 -6.10
C ASP A 268 -15.17 -8.81 -5.03
N SER A 269 -15.59 -8.71 -3.78
CA SER A 269 -14.69 -8.82 -2.62
C SER A 269 -14.14 -10.24 -2.41
N LYS A 270 -14.83 -11.27 -2.92
CA LYS A 270 -14.38 -12.67 -2.83
C LYS A 270 -13.11 -12.91 -3.64
N SER A 271 -13.05 -12.39 -4.88
CA SER A 271 -11.83 -12.49 -5.70
C SER A 271 -10.67 -11.70 -5.08
N MET A 272 -10.94 -10.56 -4.43
CA MET A 272 -9.92 -9.84 -3.65
C MET A 272 -9.39 -10.67 -2.49
N MET A 273 -10.28 -11.32 -1.73
CA MET A 273 -9.93 -12.23 -0.63
C MET A 273 -9.07 -13.40 -1.12
N TRP A 274 -9.53 -14.14 -2.12
CA TRP A 274 -8.79 -15.30 -2.63
C TRP A 274 -7.42 -14.92 -3.18
N SER A 275 -7.31 -13.79 -3.89
CA SER A 275 -6.01 -13.32 -4.38
C SER A 275 -5.03 -13.05 -3.24
N ALA A 276 -5.49 -12.49 -2.12
CA ALA A 276 -4.64 -12.20 -0.96
C ALA A 276 -4.27 -13.48 -0.19
N ILE A 277 -5.22 -14.41 -0.01
CA ILE A 277 -4.96 -15.69 0.69
C ILE A 277 -3.98 -16.56 -0.12
N ILE A 278 -4.22 -16.72 -1.42
CA ILE A 278 -3.33 -17.49 -2.30
C ILE A 278 -1.93 -16.85 -2.30
N GLY A 279 -1.88 -15.52 -2.40
CA GLY A 279 -0.62 -14.78 -2.31
C GLY A 279 0.12 -15.05 -1.00
N ALA A 280 -0.57 -14.94 0.14
CA ALA A 280 0.04 -15.17 1.45
C ALA A 280 0.55 -16.63 1.60
N LEU A 281 -0.22 -17.61 1.14
CA LEU A 281 0.22 -19.02 1.17
C LEU A 281 1.46 -19.24 0.29
N VAL A 282 1.45 -18.71 -0.94
CA VAL A 282 2.61 -18.79 -1.85
C VAL A 282 3.82 -18.08 -1.25
N ASN A 283 3.63 -16.89 -0.66
CA ASN A 283 4.72 -16.17 -0.01
C ASN A 283 5.35 -17.00 1.11
N VAL A 284 4.57 -17.51 2.05
CA VAL A 284 5.10 -18.30 3.18
C VAL A 284 5.83 -19.56 2.67
N ILE A 285 5.22 -20.33 1.77
CA ILE A 285 5.83 -21.57 1.24
C ILE A 285 7.13 -21.26 0.49
N MET A 286 7.08 -20.29 -0.43
CA MET A 286 8.25 -19.94 -1.24
C MET A 286 9.35 -19.29 -0.41
N SER A 287 8.99 -18.45 0.59
CA SER A 287 9.97 -17.88 1.52
C SER A 287 10.69 -18.97 2.31
N VAL A 288 9.99 -19.94 2.88
CA VAL A 288 10.62 -21.05 3.61
C VAL A 288 11.58 -21.83 2.70
N VAL A 289 11.10 -22.23 1.51
CA VAL A 289 11.91 -23.05 0.57
C VAL A 289 13.13 -22.27 0.05
N LEU A 290 12.94 -21.01 -0.37
CA LEU A 290 14.00 -20.24 -0.98
C LEU A 290 14.98 -19.67 0.05
N VAL A 291 14.51 -19.26 1.23
CA VAL A 291 15.40 -18.79 2.31
C VAL A 291 16.29 -19.92 2.80
N TYR A 292 15.77 -21.14 2.89
CA TYR A 292 16.60 -22.30 3.22
C TYR A 292 17.71 -22.58 2.19
N LYS A 293 17.44 -22.36 0.88
CA LYS A 293 18.39 -22.64 -0.21
C LYS A 293 19.39 -21.50 -0.46
N ILE A 294 18.92 -20.26 -0.45
CA ILE A 294 19.72 -19.10 -0.92
C ILE A 294 19.70 -17.91 0.08
N GLY A 295 19.35 -18.18 1.35
CA GLY A 295 19.36 -17.18 2.40
C GLY A 295 18.37 -16.03 2.18
N VAL A 296 18.74 -14.83 2.63
CA VAL A 296 17.88 -13.63 2.58
C VAL A 296 17.39 -13.29 1.16
N GLN A 297 18.22 -13.56 0.14
CA GLN A 297 17.82 -13.36 -1.26
C GLN A 297 16.58 -14.17 -1.63
N GLY A 298 16.42 -15.35 -1.02
CA GLY A 298 15.24 -16.19 -1.20
C GLY A 298 13.95 -15.52 -0.80
N ALA A 299 13.95 -14.74 0.29
CA ALA A 299 12.79 -13.98 0.73
C ALA A 299 12.37 -12.93 -0.31
N THR A 300 13.34 -12.20 -0.88
CA THR A 300 13.04 -11.16 -1.88
C THR A 300 12.47 -11.75 -3.17
N ILE A 301 12.99 -12.90 -3.61
CA ILE A 301 12.47 -13.63 -4.78
C ILE A 301 11.08 -14.21 -4.48
N ALA A 302 10.84 -14.74 -3.28
CA ALA A 302 9.51 -15.22 -2.86
C ALA A 302 8.46 -14.10 -2.93
N THR A 303 8.82 -12.88 -2.51
CA THR A 303 7.97 -11.69 -2.60
C THR A 303 7.64 -11.35 -4.07
N VAL A 304 8.60 -11.47 -5.00
CA VAL A 304 8.35 -11.29 -6.45
C VAL A 304 7.35 -12.31 -6.97
N ILE A 305 7.57 -13.60 -6.66
CA ILE A 305 6.69 -14.69 -7.09
C ILE A 305 5.28 -14.50 -6.55
N CYS A 306 5.16 -14.19 -5.27
CA CYS A 306 3.89 -13.92 -4.62
C CYS A 306 3.14 -12.76 -5.28
N SER A 307 3.82 -11.63 -5.50
CA SER A 307 3.23 -10.43 -6.13
C SER A 307 2.73 -10.73 -7.55
N TYR A 308 3.47 -11.54 -8.30
CA TYR A 308 3.06 -12.01 -9.62
C TYR A 308 1.82 -12.91 -9.55
N VAL A 309 1.77 -13.85 -8.60
CA VAL A 309 0.60 -14.73 -8.40
C VAL A 309 -0.65 -13.92 -8.05
N ILE A 310 -0.54 -12.95 -7.13
CA ILE A 310 -1.66 -12.05 -6.79
C ILE A 310 -2.16 -11.31 -8.04
N TYR A 311 -1.23 -10.79 -8.84
CA TYR A 311 -1.56 -10.11 -10.09
C TYR A 311 -2.33 -11.04 -11.05
N VAL A 312 -1.83 -12.26 -11.28
CA VAL A 312 -2.47 -13.23 -12.19
C VAL A 312 -3.87 -13.60 -11.72
N VAL A 313 -4.07 -13.87 -10.43
CA VAL A 313 -5.38 -14.19 -9.86
C VAL A 313 -6.35 -13.01 -10.05
N ARG A 314 -5.93 -11.79 -9.73
CA ARG A 314 -6.77 -10.60 -9.92
C ARG A 314 -7.08 -10.31 -11.37
N LYS A 315 -6.08 -10.44 -12.27
CA LYS A 315 -6.29 -10.24 -13.71
C LYS A 315 -7.33 -11.21 -14.27
N ARG A 316 -7.29 -12.49 -13.84
CA ARG A 316 -8.31 -13.48 -14.23
C ARG A 316 -9.70 -13.11 -13.71
N ALA A 317 -9.80 -12.63 -12.48
CA ALA A 317 -11.06 -12.22 -11.86
C ALA A 317 -11.68 -10.98 -12.53
N VAL A 318 -10.85 -9.99 -12.89
CA VAL A 318 -11.30 -8.82 -13.65
C VAL A 318 -11.80 -9.22 -15.05
N GLY A 319 -11.13 -10.17 -15.70
CA GLY A 319 -11.58 -10.73 -16.98
C GLY A 319 -11.70 -9.68 -18.09
N LYS A 320 -12.91 -9.54 -18.66
CA LYS A 320 -13.21 -8.66 -19.80
C LYS A 320 -13.37 -7.17 -19.42
N ASP A 321 -13.47 -6.84 -18.14
CA ASP A 321 -13.65 -5.45 -17.68
C ASP A 321 -12.38 -4.60 -17.86
N ILE A 322 -11.28 -5.21 -18.28
CA ILE A 322 -10.06 -4.51 -18.65
C ILE A 322 -9.57 -4.96 -20.02
N PHE A 323 -9.35 -4.00 -20.92
CA PHE A 323 -8.75 -4.24 -22.22
C PHE A 323 -7.37 -3.60 -22.31
N ILE A 324 -6.32 -4.43 -22.18
CA ILE A 324 -4.94 -3.98 -22.25
C ILE A 324 -4.43 -4.16 -23.67
N LYS A 325 -4.38 -3.06 -24.43
CA LYS A 325 -3.77 -3.06 -25.75
C LYS A 325 -2.26 -3.31 -25.61
N HIS A 326 -1.70 -4.20 -26.42
CA HIS A 326 -0.26 -4.52 -26.39
C HIS A 326 0.24 -5.04 -25.02
N TYR A 327 -0.48 -5.97 -24.42
CA TYR A 327 -0.11 -6.56 -23.13
C TYR A 327 1.31 -7.15 -23.09
N HIS A 328 1.83 -7.63 -24.24
CA HIS A 328 3.20 -8.16 -24.38
C HIS A 328 4.25 -7.12 -23.95
N ILE A 329 4.06 -5.82 -24.26
CA ILE A 329 4.99 -4.75 -23.86
C ILE A 329 5.13 -4.65 -22.33
N VAL A 330 4.03 -4.84 -21.61
CA VAL A 330 4.04 -4.83 -20.14
C VAL A 330 4.88 -6.00 -19.60
N VAL A 331 4.68 -7.20 -20.16
CA VAL A 331 5.42 -8.40 -19.76
C VAL A 331 6.89 -8.30 -20.11
N GLU A 332 7.21 -7.80 -21.30
CA GLU A 332 8.59 -7.53 -21.73
C GLU A 332 9.30 -6.53 -20.81
N SER A 333 8.58 -5.46 -20.40
CA SER A 333 9.12 -4.48 -19.46
C SER A 333 9.45 -5.12 -18.09
N TRP A 334 8.62 -6.02 -17.58
CA TRP A 334 8.92 -6.78 -16.35
C TRP A 334 10.11 -7.72 -16.54
N GLY A 335 10.21 -8.40 -17.70
CA GLY A 335 11.35 -9.24 -18.03
C GLY A 335 12.67 -8.47 -18.05
N LEU A 336 12.68 -7.28 -18.65
CA LEU A 336 13.85 -6.39 -18.67
C LEU A 336 14.27 -5.95 -17.27
N LEU A 337 13.33 -5.62 -16.38
CA LEU A 337 13.63 -5.29 -14.99
C LEU A 337 14.24 -6.47 -14.24
N PHE A 338 13.78 -7.70 -14.52
CA PHE A 338 14.33 -8.90 -13.92
C PHE A 338 15.77 -9.13 -14.35
N VAL A 339 16.05 -8.98 -15.64
CA VAL A 339 17.42 -9.05 -16.18
C VAL A 339 18.31 -7.97 -15.57
N GLN A 340 17.80 -6.73 -15.47
CA GLN A 340 18.53 -5.61 -14.86
C GLN A 340 18.88 -5.88 -13.39
N ALA A 341 17.95 -6.44 -12.60
CA ALA A 341 18.21 -6.79 -11.20
C ALA A 341 19.31 -7.85 -11.06
N ILE A 342 19.33 -8.84 -11.95
CA ILE A 342 20.39 -9.86 -11.98
C ILE A 342 21.73 -9.20 -12.29
N ILE A 343 21.78 -8.30 -13.28
CA ILE A 343 23.01 -7.59 -13.67
C ILE A 343 23.52 -6.74 -12.53
N GLU A 344 22.66 -5.98 -11.86
CA GLU A 344 23.05 -5.16 -10.69
C GLU A 344 23.66 -6.00 -9.58
N ILE A 345 23.06 -7.14 -9.25
CA ILE A 345 23.50 -7.98 -8.13
C ILE A 345 24.82 -8.72 -8.45
N TYR A 346 24.93 -9.31 -9.65
CA TYR A 346 26.02 -10.23 -9.97
C TYR A 346 27.13 -9.59 -10.80
N PHE A 347 26.82 -8.73 -11.76
CA PHE A 347 27.78 -8.15 -12.68
C PHE A 347 28.19 -6.73 -12.36
N LYS A 348 27.34 -5.97 -11.65
CA LYS A 348 27.59 -4.59 -11.19
C LYS A 348 28.02 -3.64 -12.33
N ASN A 349 27.42 -3.81 -13.51
CA ASN A 349 27.80 -3.07 -14.71
C ASN A 349 26.77 -1.99 -15.07
N TYR A 350 27.03 -0.74 -14.66
CA TYR A 350 26.17 0.40 -14.93
C TYR A 350 25.89 0.65 -16.41
N VAL A 351 26.83 0.34 -17.31
CA VAL A 351 26.64 0.57 -18.75
C VAL A 351 25.51 -0.31 -19.28
N ILE A 352 25.52 -1.60 -18.93
CA ILE A 352 24.46 -2.53 -19.35
C ILE A 352 23.12 -2.14 -18.74
N GLU A 353 23.10 -1.71 -17.48
CA GLU A 353 21.88 -1.28 -16.80
C GLU A 353 21.26 -0.04 -17.45
N ILE A 354 22.09 0.94 -17.85
CA ILE A 354 21.64 2.13 -18.57
C ILE A 354 21.11 1.73 -19.97
N ILE A 355 21.77 0.78 -20.66
CA ILE A 355 21.27 0.27 -21.95
C ILE A 355 19.89 -0.37 -21.77
N ILE A 356 19.68 -1.20 -20.73
CA ILE A 356 18.39 -1.81 -20.45
C ILE A 356 17.32 -0.72 -20.17
N MET A 357 17.64 0.30 -19.40
CA MET A 357 16.74 1.42 -19.15
C MET A 357 16.38 2.15 -20.44
N ILE A 358 17.34 2.39 -21.33
CA ILE A 358 17.09 3.00 -22.63
C ILE A 358 16.18 2.13 -23.49
N ILE A 359 16.42 0.81 -23.55
CA ILE A 359 15.57 -0.15 -24.25
C ILE A 359 14.15 -0.11 -23.70
N LEU A 360 13.98 -0.10 -22.38
CA LEU A 360 12.69 0.01 -21.71
C LEU A 360 11.96 1.30 -22.10
N ILE A 361 12.66 2.43 -22.17
CA ILE A 361 12.09 3.72 -22.61
C ILE A 361 11.69 3.65 -24.08
N ILE A 362 12.52 3.06 -24.96
CA ILE A 362 12.25 2.96 -26.41
C ILE A 362 11.01 2.10 -26.69
N ILE A 363 10.91 0.92 -26.09
CA ILE A 363 9.76 0.02 -26.23
C ILE A 363 8.46 0.72 -25.82
N ASN A 364 8.52 1.59 -24.85
CA ASN A 364 7.38 2.29 -24.27
C ASN A 364 7.18 3.72 -24.78
N ILE A 365 7.93 4.16 -25.79
CA ILE A 365 7.98 5.58 -26.23
C ILE A 365 6.62 6.14 -26.67
N SER A 366 5.75 5.30 -27.26
CA SER A 366 4.41 5.70 -27.68
C SER A 366 3.51 6.09 -26.50
N TYR A 367 3.62 5.34 -25.39
CA TYR A 367 2.87 5.62 -24.17
C TYR A 367 3.46 6.80 -23.41
N ILE A 368 4.77 6.98 -23.41
CA ILE A 368 5.44 8.15 -22.81
C ILE A 368 4.98 9.43 -23.52
N LYS A 369 4.92 9.43 -24.86
CA LYS A 369 4.39 10.56 -25.65
C LYS A 369 2.94 10.89 -25.27
N GLN A 370 2.09 9.88 -25.10
CA GLN A 370 0.71 10.07 -24.65
C GLN A 370 0.62 10.65 -23.23
N LEU A 371 1.48 10.21 -22.30
CA LEU A 371 1.58 10.76 -20.96
C LEU A 371 1.96 12.25 -20.99
N CYS A 372 3.00 12.59 -21.72
CA CYS A 372 3.46 13.97 -21.86
C CYS A 372 2.38 14.88 -22.50
N TYR A 373 1.66 14.38 -23.51
CA TYR A 373 0.57 15.13 -24.14
C TYR A 373 -0.58 15.40 -23.17
N ARG A 374 -1.03 14.35 -22.42
CA ARG A 374 -2.08 14.52 -21.40
C ARG A 374 -1.64 15.45 -20.28
N GLY A 375 -0.39 15.34 -19.80
CA GLY A 375 0.17 16.23 -18.80
C GLY A 375 0.16 17.70 -19.24
N ARG A 376 0.55 18.01 -20.48
CA ARG A 376 0.49 19.37 -21.04
C ARG A 376 -0.93 19.93 -21.08
N ASN A 377 -1.91 19.10 -21.49
CA ASN A 377 -3.31 19.51 -21.52
C ASN A 377 -3.86 19.83 -20.12
N ILE A 378 -3.50 19.06 -19.10
CA ILE A 378 -3.89 19.33 -17.70
C ILE A 378 -3.29 20.66 -17.24
N ILE A 379 -2.00 20.88 -17.48
CA ILE A 379 -1.31 22.13 -17.09
C ILE A 379 -1.94 23.33 -17.81
N SER A 380 -2.26 23.21 -19.11
CA SER A 380 -2.93 24.29 -19.86
C SER A 380 -4.33 24.59 -19.31
N MET A 381 -5.09 23.58 -18.91
CA MET A 381 -6.40 23.76 -18.28
C MET A 381 -6.31 24.46 -16.91
N ILE A 382 -5.28 24.12 -16.12
CA ILE A 382 -5.04 24.77 -14.82
C ILE A 382 -4.72 26.26 -15.04
N LYS A 383 -3.77 26.55 -15.94
CA LYS A 383 -3.42 27.94 -16.29
C LYS A 383 -4.60 28.75 -16.82
N SER A 384 -5.46 28.14 -17.65
CA SER A 384 -6.65 28.82 -18.17
C SER A 384 -7.72 29.10 -17.10
N ARG A 385 -7.77 28.30 -16.03
CA ARG A 385 -8.65 28.54 -14.89
C ARG A 385 -8.10 29.61 -13.93
N GLU A 386 -6.79 29.73 -13.79
CA GLU A 386 -6.15 30.80 -13.01
C GLU A 386 -6.29 32.16 -13.68
N HIS A 387 -6.27 32.23 -15.02
CA HIS A 387 -6.50 33.50 -15.78
C HIS A 387 -7.97 33.95 -15.81
N LYS A 388 -8.91 33.09 -15.40
CA LYS A 388 -10.35 33.41 -15.33
C LYS A 388 -10.85 33.74 -13.91
N ARG A 389 -9.94 33.72 -12.94
CA ARG A 389 -10.17 34.21 -11.56
C ARG A 389 -9.45 35.54 -11.35
#